data_0b9588399612549f6b359d33006832b9
#
_entry.id   0b9588399612549f6b359d33006832b9
#
_cell.length_a   1.000
_cell.length_b   1.000
_cell.length_c   1.000
_cell.angle_alpha   90.00
_cell.angle_beta   90.00
_cell.angle_gamma   90.00
#
_symmetry.space_group_name_H-M   'P 1'
#
loop_
_entity.id
_entity.type
_entity.pdbx_description
1 polymer ?
#
loop_
_entity_poly.entity_id
_entity_poly.type
_entity_poly.pdbx_seq_one_letter_code
_entity_poly.pdbx_strand_id
1 'polypeptide(L)'
;MLREIGYASFEEMFSHIPDEVMLKEGVNIPSGLSEQAVKARMEDIAGKNVVFRHIFRGAGAYNHYIPAIVSNVTSKEEFVTAYTPYQAEISQGILQSIFEYQTMLCELTGMDASNASIYDGATAAAEAIAMCKERKKTTAYISAAANPGVIEVMKTYCFGSNTKVVMVPEKDGVTDWAALEEMLKADPQAACFYVQQPNYYEIGRASVGKECRIGCRSRWSPYH
;
A
#
# COMPACT_ATOMS: atom_id res chain seq x y z
N MET A 1 -44.39 4.10 18.34
CA MET A 1 -43.66 4.78 17.24
C MET A 1 -44.45 4.73 15.94
N LEU A 2 -44.80 3.56 15.32
CA LEU A 2 -45.52 3.54 14.04
C LEU A 2 -46.83 4.33 14.07
N ARG A 3 -47.64 4.16 15.14
CA ARG A 3 -48.90 4.87 15.27
C ARG A 3 -48.78 6.39 15.39
N GLU A 4 -47.64 6.88 15.93
CA GLU A 4 -47.39 8.34 16.07
C GLU A 4 -47.09 8.98 14.70
N ILE A 5 -46.57 8.20 13.77
CA ILE A 5 -46.27 8.65 12.39
C ILE A 5 -47.36 8.24 11.39
N GLY A 6 -48.48 7.67 11.89
CA GLY A 6 -49.67 7.38 11.09
C GLY A 6 -49.68 6.04 10.35
N TYR A 7 -48.81 5.08 10.72
CA TYR A 7 -48.79 3.75 10.12
C TYR A 7 -49.22 2.64 11.08
N ALA A 8 -49.93 1.64 10.59
CA ALA A 8 -50.32 0.48 11.35
C ALA A 8 -49.22 -0.60 11.44
N SER A 9 -48.43 -0.73 10.40
CA SER A 9 -47.33 -1.73 10.32
C SER A 9 -46.12 -1.21 9.51
N PHE A 10 -45.03 -1.95 9.56
CA PHE A 10 -43.85 -1.67 8.70
C PHE A 10 -44.16 -1.90 7.22
N GLU A 11 -44.97 -2.92 6.91
CA GLU A 11 -45.37 -3.23 5.55
C GLU A 11 -46.13 -2.06 4.92
N GLU A 12 -47.04 -1.44 5.69
CA GLU A 12 -47.76 -0.25 5.25
C GLU A 12 -46.81 0.92 5.00
N MET A 13 -45.84 1.14 5.88
CA MET A 13 -44.84 2.19 5.73
C MET A 13 -44.01 2.04 4.46
N PHE A 14 -43.76 0.80 4.02
CA PHE A 14 -42.97 0.49 2.82
C PHE A 14 -43.83 0.15 1.59
N SER A 15 -45.13 0.42 1.64
CA SER A 15 -46.07 0.12 0.54
C SER A 15 -45.74 0.79 -0.79
N HIS A 16 -44.88 1.83 -0.80
CA HIS A 16 -44.39 2.49 -1.99
C HIS A 16 -43.30 1.70 -2.72
N ILE A 17 -42.74 0.66 -2.09
CA ILE A 17 -41.72 -0.20 -2.71
C ILE A 17 -42.45 -1.30 -3.49
N PRO A 18 -42.14 -1.49 -4.79
CA PRO A 18 -42.72 -2.57 -5.58
C PRO A 18 -42.45 -3.96 -4.98
N ASP A 19 -43.46 -4.83 -4.96
CA ASP A 19 -43.39 -6.20 -4.44
C ASP A 19 -42.25 -7.04 -5.04
N GLU A 20 -41.86 -6.75 -6.27
CA GLU A 20 -40.82 -7.45 -7.03
C GLU A 20 -39.40 -7.21 -6.45
N VAL A 21 -39.20 -6.06 -5.78
CA VAL A 21 -37.93 -5.71 -5.15
C VAL A 21 -37.94 -5.85 -3.64
N MET A 22 -39.13 -6.17 -3.07
CA MET A 22 -39.28 -6.38 -1.64
C MET A 22 -38.78 -7.76 -1.22
N LEU A 23 -37.79 -7.80 -0.33
CA LEU A 23 -37.27 -9.05 0.20
C LEU A 23 -38.19 -9.58 1.32
N LYS A 24 -39.05 -10.56 0.98
CA LYS A 24 -40.09 -11.10 1.90
C LYS A 24 -39.55 -12.06 2.96
N GLU A 25 -38.46 -12.76 2.67
CA GLU A 25 -37.90 -13.82 3.53
C GLU A 25 -36.59 -13.42 4.23
N GLY A 26 -36.25 -12.15 4.23
CA GLY A 26 -34.97 -11.68 4.78
C GLY A 26 -33.78 -12.04 3.86
N VAL A 27 -32.58 -11.67 4.29
CA VAL A 27 -31.34 -11.91 3.54
C VAL A 27 -30.91 -13.36 3.70
N ASN A 28 -30.57 -14.03 2.60
CA ASN A 28 -30.06 -15.40 2.65
C ASN A 28 -28.61 -15.46 3.14
N ILE A 29 -28.43 -15.10 4.40
CA ILE A 29 -27.15 -15.20 5.13
C ILE A 29 -27.35 -15.95 6.44
N PRO A 30 -26.36 -16.68 6.93
CA PRO A 30 -26.45 -17.33 8.25
C PRO A 30 -26.76 -16.33 9.36
N SER A 31 -27.48 -16.77 10.36
CA SER A 31 -27.69 -15.98 11.59
C SER A 31 -26.38 -15.62 12.26
N GLY A 32 -26.32 -14.45 12.88
CA GLY A 32 -25.15 -14.02 13.65
C GLY A 32 -24.82 -15.01 14.78
N LEU A 33 -23.56 -15.17 15.06
CA LEU A 33 -23.04 -15.99 16.16
C LEU A 33 -22.74 -15.11 17.37
N SER A 34 -22.72 -15.71 18.58
CA SER A 34 -22.19 -15.03 19.75
C SER A 34 -20.69 -14.78 19.60
N GLU A 35 -20.16 -13.77 20.30
CA GLU A 35 -18.71 -13.46 20.30
C GLU A 35 -17.87 -14.69 20.64
N GLN A 36 -18.28 -15.45 21.67
CA GLN A 36 -17.59 -16.68 22.08
C GLN A 36 -17.55 -17.73 20.95
N ALA A 37 -18.66 -17.91 20.22
CA ALA A 37 -18.73 -18.86 19.11
C ALA A 37 -17.88 -18.39 17.91
N VAL A 38 -17.88 -17.09 17.63
CA VAL A 38 -17.01 -16.51 16.58
C VAL A 38 -15.54 -16.72 16.94
N LYS A 39 -15.15 -16.41 18.18
CA LYS A 39 -13.78 -16.58 18.65
C LYS A 39 -13.33 -18.05 18.52
N ALA A 40 -14.12 -19.00 19.01
CA ALA A 40 -13.80 -20.42 18.91
C ALA A 40 -13.65 -20.87 17.44
N ARG A 41 -14.54 -20.42 16.56
CA ARG A 41 -14.46 -20.73 15.12
C ARG A 41 -13.21 -20.15 14.48
N MET A 42 -12.83 -18.94 14.83
CA MET A 42 -11.63 -18.28 14.29
C MET A 42 -10.35 -18.96 14.81
N GLU A 43 -10.33 -19.37 16.08
CA GLU A 43 -9.23 -20.14 16.66
C GLU A 43 -9.07 -21.51 15.96
N ASP A 44 -10.17 -22.22 15.67
CA ASP A 44 -10.13 -23.46 14.90
C ASP A 44 -9.58 -23.28 13.49
N ILE A 45 -9.99 -22.21 12.80
CA ILE A 45 -9.47 -21.85 11.47
C ILE A 45 -7.98 -21.50 11.56
N ALA A 46 -7.60 -20.67 12.51
CA ALA A 46 -6.21 -20.24 12.71
C ALA A 46 -5.30 -21.43 13.07
N GLY A 47 -5.81 -22.38 13.87
CA GLY A 47 -5.10 -23.60 14.24
C GLY A 47 -4.75 -24.54 13.08
N LYS A 48 -5.36 -24.36 11.91
CA LYS A 48 -5.03 -25.09 10.68
C LYS A 48 -3.75 -24.59 10.00
N ASN A 49 -3.25 -23.42 10.40
CA ASN A 49 -1.97 -22.90 9.90
C ASN A 49 -0.81 -23.61 10.56
N VAL A 50 0.24 -23.85 9.79
CA VAL A 50 1.51 -24.37 10.29
C VAL A 50 2.45 -23.20 10.58
N VAL A 51 2.77 -23.01 11.87
CA VAL A 51 3.73 -21.98 12.30
C VAL A 51 5.11 -22.62 12.41
N PHE A 52 6.01 -22.24 11.52
CA PHE A 52 7.39 -22.73 11.55
C PHE A 52 8.22 -21.92 12.53
N ARG A 53 9.03 -22.60 13.35
CA ARG A 53 9.98 -21.94 14.27
C ARG A 53 11.13 -21.27 13.49
N HIS A 54 11.55 -21.87 12.40
CA HIS A 54 12.58 -21.38 11.49
C HIS A 54 12.07 -21.43 10.05
N ILE A 55 12.21 -20.33 9.35
CA ILE A 55 11.75 -20.17 7.96
C ILE A 55 12.99 -19.91 7.09
N PHE A 56 13.29 -20.87 6.21
CA PHE A 56 14.39 -20.78 5.23
C PHE A 56 13.85 -20.49 3.82
N ARG A 57 12.84 -19.66 3.74
CA ARG A 57 12.24 -19.26 2.47
C ARG A 57 12.51 -17.77 2.28
N GLY A 58 13.05 -17.37 1.12
CA GLY A 58 13.17 -15.99 0.72
C GLY A 58 11.83 -15.27 0.65
N ALA A 59 11.69 -14.27 -0.09
CA ALA A 59 10.56 -13.38 -0.30
C ALA A 59 10.70 -12.03 0.38
N GLY A 60 11.89 -11.64 0.79
CA GLY A 60 12.22 -10.35 1.40
C GLY A 60 12.43 -10.40 2.91
N ALA A 61 12.97 -9.33 3.46
CA ALA A 61 13.33 -9.21 4.87
C ALA A 61 12.21 -8.48 5.63
N TYR A 62 11.45 -9.22 6.45
CA TYR A 62 10.27 -8.68 7.14
C TYR A 62 10.34 -8.80 8.67
N ASN A 63 11.35 -9.47 9.20
CA ASN A 63 11.52 -9.68 10.64
C ASN A 63 12.14 -8.42 11.27
N HIS A 64 11.30 -7.59 11.85
CA HIS A 64 11.72 -6.40 12.57
C HIS A 64 11.26 -6.47 14.03
N TYR A 65 12.11 -6.04 14.96
CA TYR A 65 11.69 -5.88 16.34
C TYR A 65 10.83 -4.63 16.47
N ILE A 66 9.59 -4.82 16.93
CA ILE A 66 8.66 -3.73 17.21
C ILE A 66 8.52 -3.62 18.73
N PRO A 67 9.00 -2.53 19.35
CA PRO A 67 8.89 -2.33 20.80
C PRO A 67 7.43 -2.31 21.26
N ALA A 68 7.14 -2.87 22.43
CA ALA A 68 5.79 -2.93 22.99
C ALA A 68 5.13 -1.54 23.16
N ILE A 69 5.94 -0.50 23.37
CA ILE A 69 5.47 0.89 23.48
C ILE A 69 4.77 1.36 22.20
N VAL A 70 5.15 0.86 21.03
CA VAL A 70 4.53 1.24 19.75
C VAL A 70 3.06 0.86 19.76
N SER A 71 2.73 -0.41 20.08
CA SER A 71 1.34 -0.87 20.18
C SER A 71 0.56 -0.10 21.25
N ASN A 72 1.19 0.19 22.39
CA ASN A 72 0.56 0.95 23.47
C ASN A 72 0.21 2.38 23.05
N VAL A 73 1.11 3.05 22.34
CA VAL A 73 0.88 4.43 21.88
C VAL A 73 -0.15 4.47 20.75
N THR A 74 -0.02 3.60 19.75
CA THR A 74 -0.92 3.61 18.58
C THR A 74 -2.33 3.15 18.89
N SER A 75 -2.56 2.45 20.00
CA SER A 75 -3.90 2.03 20.45
C SER A 75 -4.63 3.05 21.32
N LYS A 76 -4.02 4.22 21.59
CA LYS A 76 -4.67 5.28 22.37
C LYS A 76 -5.83 5.91 21.60
N GLU A 77 -6.84 6.35 22.33
CA GLU A 77 -8.05 6.94 21.76
C GLU A 77 -7.76 8.16 20.89
N GLU A 78 -6.76 8.95 21.24
CA GLU A 78 -6.34 10.14 20.49
C GLU A 78 -5.97 9.82 19.02
N PHE A 79 -5.45 8.61 18.77
CA PHE A 79 -5.10 8.16 17.42
C PHE A 79 -6.23 7.39 16.74
N VAL A 80 -6.89 6.47 17.45
CA VAL A 80 -7.88 5.57 16.84
C VAL A 80 -9.24 6.21 16.61
N THR A 81 -9.56 7.30 17.29
CA THR A 81 -10.81 8.05 17.11
C THR A 81 -10.68 9.25 16.18
N ALA A 82 -9.46 9.59 15.74
CA ALA A 82 -9.27 10.64 14.77
C ALA A 82 -9.88 10.21 13.42
N TYR A 83 -10.89 10.97 12.98
CA TYR A 83 -11.36 10.88 11.60
C TYR A 83 -10.30 11.47 10.67
N THR A 84 -10.55 11.55 9.38
CA THR A 84 -9.55 12.09 8.44
C THR A 84 -9.07 13.48 8.89
N PRO A 85 -7.77 13.66 9.20
CA PRO A 85 -7.28 14.89 9.85
C PRO A 85 -7.03 16.00 8.83
N TYR A 86 -8.08 16.51 8.19
CA TYR A 86 -7.99 17.62 7.25
C TYR A 86 -8.04 18.98 7.93
N GLN A 87 -8.81 19.07 9.03
CA GLN A 87 -9.11 20.35 9.68
C GLN A 87 -8.20 20.53 10.89
N ALA A 88 -7.38 21.56 10.86
CA ALA A 88 -6.48 21.90 11.95
C ALA A 88 -7.23 22.21 13.26
N GLU A 89 -8.46 22.73 13.16
CA GLU A 89 -9.29 23.10 14.32
C GLU A 89 -9.66 21.92 15.22
N ILE A 90 -9.77 20.71 14.63
CA ILE A 90 -10.13 19.49 15.37
C ILE A 90 -9.03 18.44 15.39
N SER A 91 -8.01 18.59 14.58
CA SER A 91 -6.98 17.55 14.37
C SER A 91 -5.55 18.05 14.48
N GLN A 92 -5.32 19.20 15.13
CA GLN A 92 -3.98 19.81 15.19
C GLN A 92 -2.92 18.88 15.78
N GLY A 93 -3.25 18.09 16.80
CA GLY A 93 -2.32 17.14 17.40
C GLY A 93 -1.91 16.02 16.44
N ILE A 94 -2.86 15.48 15.71
CA ILE A 94 -2.59 14.43 14.69
C ILE A 94 -1.83 15.03 13.51
N LEU A 95 -2.20 16.21 13.04
CA LEU A 95 -1.49 16.90 11.96
C LEU A 95 -0.02 17.21 12.37
N GLN A 96 0.21 17.62 13.61
CA GLN A 96 1.55 17.83 14.13
C GLN A 96 2.35 16.52 14.15
N SER A 97 1.76 15.42 14.60
CA SER A 97 2.41 14.09 14.60
C SER A 97 2.77 13.62 13.18
N ILE A 98 1.91 13.86 12.20
CA ILE A 98 2.16 13.57 10.78
C ILE A 98 3.33 14.41 10.26
N PHE A 99 3.36 15.69 10.58
CA PHE A 99 4.43 16.59 10.18
C PHE A 99 5.78 16.17 10.77
N GLU A 100 5.80 15.82 12.05
CA GLU A 100 7.00 15.33 12.73
C GLU A 100 7.49 14.00 12.14
N TYR A 101 6.58 13.09 11.82
CA TYR A 101 6.91 11.84 11.13
C TYR A 101 7.60 12.11 9.78
N GLN A 102 7.04 12.99 8.96
CA GLN A 102 7.64 13.37 7.68
C GLN A 102 9.04 13.96 7.85
N THR A 103 9.22 14.81 8.85
CA THR A 103 10.53 15.39 9.18
C THR A 103 11.54 14.32 9.59
N MET A 104 11.14 13.41 10.49
CA MET A 104 12.01 12.29 10.91
C MET A 104 12.42 11.40 9.74
N LEU A 105 11.51 11.11 8.82
CA LEU A 105 11.87 10.32 7.63
C LEU A 105 12.84 11.06 6.71
N CYS A 106 12.65 12.35 6.52
CA CYS A 106 13.59 13.16 5.73
C CYS A 106 14.99 13.17 6.37
N GLU A 107 15.09 13.33 7.69
CA GLU A 107 16.37 13.28 8.42
C GLU A 107 17.05 11.90 8.32
N LEU A 108 16.27 10.81 8.45
CA LEU A 108 16.80 9.44 8.37
C LEU A 108 17.25 9.04 6.96
N THR A 109 16.58 9.52 5.93
CA THR A 109 16.81 9.10 4.55
C THR A 109 17.64 10.08 3.72
N GLY A 110 17.78 11.32 4.19
CA GLY A 110 18.40 12.41 3.46
C GLY A 110 17.56 12.90 2.27
N MET A 111 16.24 12.62 2.27
CA MET A 111 15.31 13.09 1.25
C MET A 111 14.75 14.46 1.61
N ASP A 112 14.44 15.28 0.60
CA ASP A 112 13.92 16.64 0.80
C ASP A 112 12.47 16.67 1.26
N ALA A 113 11.69 15.62 0.94
CA ALA A 113 10.28 15.51 1.28
C ALA A 113 9.86 14.07 1.50
N SER A 114 8.84 13.88 2.34
CA SER A 114 8.17 12.61 2.59
C SER A 114 6.67 12.80 2.60
N ASN A 115 5.92 11.81 2.13
CA ASN A 115 4.50 11.70 2.43
C ASN A 115 4.28 10.97 3.77
N ALA A 116 3.04 10.87 4.23
CA ALA A 116 2.73 10.25 5.52
C ALA A 116 1.59 9.23 5.49
N SER A 117 0.93 9.03 4.36
CA SER A 117 -0.37 8.35 4.39
C SER A 117 -0.61 7.42 3.20
N ILE A 118 0.44 6.74 2.72
CA ILE A 118 0.28 5.66 1.74
C ILE A 118 0.13 4.33 2.49
N TYR A 119 -0.83 3.50 2.08
CA TYR A 119 -1.21 2.28 2.78
C TYR A 119 -0.08 1.26 2.94
N ASP A 120 0.72 1.06 1.88
CA ASP A 120 1.78 0.07 1.87
C ASP A 120 2.89 0.40 0.86
N GLY A 121 3.97 -0.38 0.90
CA GLY A 121 5.11 -0.18 0.01
C GLY A 121 4.81 -0.42 -1.47
N ALA A 122 3.87 -1.31 -1.79
CA ALA A 122 3.49 -1.58 -3.17
C ALA A 122 2.73 -0.40 -3.78
N THR A 123 1.78 0.15 -3.02
CA THR A 123 1.06 1.38 -3.41
C THR A 123 2.01 2.57 -3.50
N ALA A 124 2.94 2.71 -2.55
CA ALA A 124 3.96 3.77 -2.59
C ALA A 124 4.83 3.69 -3.85
N ALA A 125 5.25 2.48 -4.25
CA ALA A 125 5.99 2.28 -5.49
C ALA A 125 5.18 2.67 -6.73
N ALA A 126 3.90 2.32 -6.76
CA ALA A 126 3.01 2.68 -7.87
C ALA A 126 2.78 4.19 -7.96
N GLU A 127 2.56 4.87 -6.83
CA GLU A 127 2.43 6.33 -6.77
C GLU A 127 3.73 7.04 -7.17
N ALA A 128 4.89 6.50 -6.80
CA ALA A 128 6.18 7.03 -7.23
C ALA A 128 6.33 6.98 -8.77
N ILE A 129 5.86 5.92 -9.42
CA ILE A 129 5.82 5.85 -10.89
C ILE A 129 4.92 6.96 -11.46
N ALA A 130 3.74 7.17 -10.86
CA ALA A 130 2.82 8.23 -11.28
C ALA A 130 3.45 9.62 -11.15
N MET A 131 4.20 9.87 -10.07
CA MET A 131 4.95 11.11 -9.86
C MET A 131 6.06 11.34 -10.88
N CYS A 132 6.73 10.28 -11.33
CA CYS A 132 7.81 10.36 -12.32
C CYS A 132 7.30 10.53 -13.76
N LYS A 133 6.01 10.28 -14.00
CA LYS A 133 5.42 10.38 -15.33
C LYS A 133 5.34 11.82 -15.81
N GLU A 134 5.82 12.07 -17.01
CA GLU A 134 5.73 13.34 -17.70
C GLU A 134 5.03 13.15 -19.06
N ARG A 135 4.65 14.27 -19.72
CA ARG A 135 3.97 14.25 -21.03
C ARG A 135 4.71 13.43 -22.10
N LYS A 136 6.04 13.42 -22.05
CA LYS A 136 6.90 12.71 -23.02
C LYS A 136 7.64 11.53 -22.44
N LYS A 137 7.50 11.27 -21.13
CA LYS A 137 8.16 10.18 -20.43
C LYS A 137 7.07 9.31 -19.78
N THR A 138 6.74 8.23 -20.43
CA THR A 138 5.59 7.37 -20.09
C THR A 138 5.95 5.91 -19.91
N THR A 139 7.25 5.57 -19.91
CA THR A 139 7.73 4.18 -19.73
C THR A 139 8.30 4.02 -18.33
N ALA A 140 7.76 3.11 -17.55
CA ALA A 140 8.29 2.67 -16.25
C ALA A 140 9.08 1.38 -16.42
N TYR A 141 10.32 1.38 -16.01
CA TYR A 141 11.19 0.20 -15.95
C TYR A 141 11.12 -0.40 -14.55
N ILE A 142 10.92 -1.71 -14.45
CA ILE A 142 10.76 -2.41 -13.17
C ILE A 142 11.70 -3.61 -13.15
N SER A 143 12.52 -3.73 -12.10
CA SER A 143 13.38 -4.90 -11.91
C SER A 143 12.56 -6.16 -11.70
N ALA A 144 12.88 -7.22 -12.45
CA ALA A 144 12.26 -8.54 -12.26
C ALA A 144 12.65 -9.19 -10.92
N ALA A 145 13.73 -8.73 -10.27
CA ALA A 145 14.13 -9.17 -8.94
C ALA A 145 13.35 -8.53 -7.78
N ALA A 146 12.39 -7.65 -8.08
CA ALA A 146 11.51 -7.08 -7.06
C ALA A 146 10.42 -8.07 -6.62
N ASN A 147 9.76 -7.79 -5.49
CA ASN A 147 8.67 -8.63 -5.00
C ASN A 147 7.54 -8.72 -6.04
N PRO A 148 7.12 -9.94 -6.43
CA PRO A 148 6.08 -10.14 -7.44
C PRO A 148 4.76 -9.43 -7.12
N GLY A 149 4.34 -9.39 -5.84
CA GLY A 149 3.13 -8.67 -5.42
C GLY A 149 3.24 -7.16 -5.66
N VAL A 150 4.40 -6.57 -5.39
CA VAL A 150 4.67 -5.16 -5.68
C VAL A 150 4.63 -4.89 -7.19
N ILE A 151 5.21 -5.77 -7.99
CA ILE A 151 5.19 -5.68 -9.47
C ILE A 151 3.74 -5.69 -9.99
N GLU A 152 2.87 -6.56 -9.48
CA GLU A 152 1.46 -6.63 -9.92
C GLU A 152 0.66 -5.38 -9.54
N VAL A 153 0.89 -4.81 -8.36
CA VAL A 153 0.27 -3.53 -7.97
C VAL A 153 0.73 -2.41 -8.91
N MET A 154 2.03 -2.28 -9.16
CA MET A 154 2.56 -1.29 -10.09
C MET A 154 1.97 -1.45 -11.50
N LYS A 155 1.86 -2.69 -12.02
CA LYS A 155 1.22 -2.95 -13.32
C LYS A 155 -0.23 -2.50 -13.35
N THR A 156 -1.00 -2.74 -12.28
CA THR A 156 -2.40 -2.33 -12.17
C THR A 156 -2.55 -0.82 -12.24
N TYR A 157 -1.74 -0.08 -11.49
CA TYR A 157 -1.73 1.39 -11.54
C TYR A 157 -1.28 1.93 -12.90
N CYS A 158 -0.25 1.31 -13.47
CA CYS A 158 0.25 1.68 -14.81
C CYS A 158 -0.80 1.44 -15.90
N PHE A 159 -1.57 0.35 -15.81
CA PHE A 159 -2.69 0.09 -16.69
C PHE A 159 -3.74 1.21 -16.60
N GLY A 160 -4.19 1.57 -15.39
CA GLY A 160 -5.17 2.64 -15.17
C GLY A 160 -4.69 4.02 -15.63
N SER A 161 -3.40 4.29 -15.52
CA SER A 161 -2.79 5.56 -15.92
C SER A 161 -2.24 5.58 -17.36
N ASN A 162 -2.41 4.50 -18.12
CA ASN A 162 -1.85 4.34 -19.47
C ASN A 162 -0.33 4.61 -19.51
N THR A 163 0.41 3.96 -18.59
CA THR A 163 1.86 4.00 -18.47
C THR A 163 2.43 2.67 -18.98
N LYS A 164 3.38 2.72 -19.90
CA LYS A 164 4.04 1.52 -20.40
C LYS A 164 4.95 0.93 -19.34
N VAL A 165 4.83 -0.38 -19.07
CA VAL A 165 5.71 -1.11 -18.16
C VAL A 165 6.69 -1.95 -18.97
N VAL A 166 7.96 -1.88 -18.62
CA VAL A 166 9.03 -2.69 -19.17
C VAL A 166 9.77 -3.40 -18.05
N MET A 167 9.80 -4.72 -18.10
CA MET A 167 10.51 -5.52 -17.11
C MET A 167 12.00 -5.56 -17.45
N VAL A 168 12.83 -5.19 -16.50
CA VAL A 168 14.29 -5.34 -16.59
C VAL A 168 14.64 -6.75 -16.11
N PRO A 169 15.32 -7.57 -16.92
CA PRO A 169 15.63 -8.94 -16.54
C PRO A 169 16.51 -9.02 -15.28
N GLU A 170 16.46 -10.16 -14.64
CA GLU A 170 17.38 -10.52 -13.58
C GLU A 170 18.45 -11.48 -14.09
N LYS A 171 19.61 -11.46 -13.45
CA LYS A 171 20.69 -12.41 -13.64
C LYS A 171 21.26 -12.77 -12.28
N ASP A 172 21.31 -14.08 -11.97
CA ASP A 172 21.81 -14.59 -10.70
C ASP A 172 21.08 -13.97 -9.47
N GLY A 173 19.77 -13.76 -9.57
CA GLY A 173 18.92 -13.18 -8.52
C GLY A 173 19.09 -11.68 -8.29
N VAL A 174 19.78 -10.97 -9.17
CA VAL A 174 19.95 -9.51 -9.13
C VAL A 174 19.56 -8.87 -10.45
N THR A 175 19.24 -7.59 -10.42
CA THR A 175 18.93 -6.83 -11.64
C THR A 175 20.09 -6.87 -12.63
N ASP A 176 19.81 -7.18 -13.89
CA ASP A 176 20.80 -7.07 -14.97
C ASP A 176 20.98 -5.59 -15.37
N TRP A 177 22.03 -4.98 -14.81
CA TRP A 177 22.34 -3.56 -15.03
C TRP A 177 22.79 -3.26 -16.45
N ALA A 178 23.44 -4.22 -17.11
CA ALA A 178 23.87 -4.04 -18.50
C ALA A 178 22.65 -3.99 -19.44
N ALA A 179 21.70 -4.89 -19.23
CA ALA A 179 20.42 -4.87 -19.95
C ALA A 179 19.63 -3.58 -19.69
N LEU A 180 19.57 -3.12 -18.44
CA LEU A 180 18.92 -1.85 -18.10
C LEU A 180 19.56 -0.67 -18.85
N GLU A 181 20.88 -0.58 -18.87
CA GLU A 181 21.61 0.50 -19.54
C GLU A 181 21.31 0.54 -21.05
N GLU A 182 21.29 -0.62 -21.70
CA GLU A 182 20.93 -0.74 -23.12
C GLU A 182 19.47 -0.32 -23.38
N MET A 183 18.54 -0.79 -22.54
CA MET A 183 17.13 -0.43 -22.65
C MET A 183 16.90 1.07 -22.50
N LEU A 184 17.55 1.70 -21.52
CA LEU A 184 17.41 3.15 -21.27
C LEU A 184 18.04 3.99 -22.39
N LYS A 185 19.16 3.56 -22.99
CA LYS A 185 19.76 4.23 -24.15
C LYS A 185 18.84 4.19 -25.38
N ALA A 186 18.04 3.13 -25.50
CA ALA A 186 17.14 2.94 -26.64
C ALA A 186 15.78 3.64 -26.46
N ASP A 187 15.39 4.02 -25.23
CA ASP A 187 14.06 4.58 -24.93
C ASP A 187 14.12 6.01 -24.41
N PRO A 188 13.90 7.03 -25.27
CA PRO A 188 13.80 8.43 -24.83
C PRO A 188 12.56 8.73 -23.98
N GLN A 189 11.61 7.80 -23.86
CA GLN A 189 10.39 7.94 -23.09
C GLN A 189 10.49 7.34 -21.67
N ALA A 190 11.67 6.86 -21.27
CA ALA A 190 11.90 6.36 -19.93
C ALA A 190 11.58 7.43 -18.88
N ALA A 191 10.66 7.13 -17.97
CA ALA A 191 10.22 7.99 -16.88
C ALA A 191 10.99 7.67 -15.59
N CYS A 192 11.06 6.39 -15.23
CA CYS A 192 11.68 5.93 -14.00
C CYS A 192 12.16 4.48 -14.11
N PHE A 193 12.98 4.09 -13.14
CA PHE A 193 13.34 2.71 -12.89
C PHE A 193 13.08 2.37 -11.42
N TYR A 194 12.34 1.27 -11.18
CA TYR A 194 12.08 0.75 -9.85
C TYR A 194 13.01 -0.41 -9.52
N VAL A 195 13.66 -0.32 -8.37
CA VAL A 195 14.50 -1.38 -7.79
C VAL A 195 14.17 -1.53 -6.31
N GLN A 196 14.18 -2.75 -5.81
CA GLN A 196 13.95 -3.06 -4.40
C GLN A 196 15.27 -3.49 -3.74
N GLN A 197 15.50 -3.02 -2.52
CA GLN A 197 16.71 -3.30 -1.74
C GLN A 197 16.35 -3.52 -0.25
N PRO A 198 16.63 -4.69 0.36
CA PRO A 198 17.02 -5.92 -0.36
C PRO A 198 15.91 -6.38 -1.31
N ASN A 199 16.29 -7.13 -2.35
CA ASN A 199 15.33 -7.59 -3.36
C ASN A 199 14.51 -8.80 -2.86
N TYR A 200 13.67 -9.37 -3.73
CA TYR A 200 12.82 -10.51 -3.39
C TYR A 200 13.61 -11.76 -2.95
N TYR A 201 14.84 -11.91 -3.42
CA TYR A 201 15.73 -13.01 -3.04
C TYR A 201 16.59 -12.70 -1.82
N GLU A 202 16.31 -11.60 -1.12
CA GLU A 202 17.06 -11.11 0.06
C GLU A 202 18.51 -10.70 -0.26
N ILE A 203 18.80 -10.45 -1.53
CA ILE A 203 20.11 -9.96 -1.96
C ILE A 203 20.13 -8.44 -1.87
N GLY A 204 21.06 -7.91 -1.07
CA GLY A 204 21.35 -6.50 -0.95
C GLY A 204 22.68 -6.15 -1.61
N ARG A 205 22.75 -5.03 -2.36
CA ARG A 205 23.99 -4.49 -2.93
C ARG A 205 24.26 -3.09 -2.42
N ALA A 206 25.48 -2.86 -1.96
CA ALA A 206 25.93 -1.54 -1.50
C ALA A 206 26.01 -0.48 -2.60
N SER A 207 25.99 -0.88 -3.88
CA SER A 207 26.12 0.00 -5.04
C SER A 207 24.84 0.73 -5.44
N VAL A 208 23.66 0.33 -4.91
CA VAL A 208 22.36 0.92 -5.27
C VAL A 208 22.34 2.43 -5.08
N GLY A 209 22.96 2.95 -4.02
CA GLY A 209 23.03 4.38 -3.77
C GLY A 209 23.83 5.19 -4.82
N LYS A 210 24.78 4.56 -5.53
CA LYS A 210 25.52 5.20 -6.63
C LYS A 210 24.75 5.13 -7.95
N GLU A 211 24.02 4.07 -8.18
CA GLU A 211 23.29 3.79 -9.41
C GLU A 211 21.97 4.56 -9.47
N CYS A 212 21.29 4.80 -8.34
CA CYS A 212 20.14 5.69 -8.27
C CYS A 212 20.45 7.15 -8.67
N ARG A 213 21.69 7.60 -8.53
CA ARG A 213 22.10 8.94 -9.01
C ARG A 213 22.06 9.11 -10.52
N ILE A 214 22.07 8.02 -11.28
CA ILE A 214 22.04 8.06 -12.77
C ILE A 214 20.60 8.04 -13.29
N GLY A 215 19.63 7.46 -12.54
CA GLY A 215 18.25 7.27 -13.00
C GLY A 215 17.23 8.31 -12.50
N CYS A 216 17.46 8.89 -11.34
CA CYS A 216 16.55 9.88 -10.74
C CYS A 216 17.04 11.31 -10.95
N ARG A 217 17.05 11.79 -12.18
CA ARG A 217 16.95 13.22 -12.42
C ARG A 217 15.47 13.61 -12.32
N SER A 218 14.93 13.57 -11.10
CA SER A 218 13.65 14.21 -10.86
C SER A 218 13.85 15.74 -10.92
N ARG A 219 12.82 16.43 -11.34
CA ARG A 219 12.75 17.92 -11.47
C ARG A 219 13.05 18.67 -10.16
N TRP A 220 13.26 17.93 -9.06
CA TRP A 220 13.44 18.41 -7.69
C TRP A 220 14.86 18.18 -7.13
N SER A 221 15.81 17.72 -7.93
CA SER A 221 17.20 17.67 -7.50
C SER A 221 17.83 19.05 -7.61
N PRO A 222 18.28 19.69 -6.50
CA PRO A 222 18.91 21.00 -6.53
C PRO A 222 20.35 20.99 -7.08
N TYR A 223 20.85 19.83 -7.51
CA TYR A 223 22.19 19.69 -8.11
C TYR A 223 22.07 19.49 -9.62
N HIS A 224 22.15 20.60 -10.32
CA HIS A 224 22.49 20.65 -11.73
C HIS A 224 24.01 20.58 -11.89
#